data_2bb437615eb7ccd1bf50f5e3d63c1e30
#
_entry.id   2bb437615eb7ccd1bf50f5e3d63c1e30
#
_cell.length_a   1.000
_cell.length_b   1.000
_cell.length_c   1.000
_cell.angle_alpha   90.00
_cell.angle_beta   90.00
_cell.angle_gamma   90.00
#
_symmetry.space_group_name_H-M   'P 1'
#
loop_
_entity.id
_entity.type
_entity.pdbx_description
1 polymer ?
#
loop_
_entity_poly.entity_id
_entity_poly.type
_entity_poly.pdbx_seq_one_letter_code
_entity_poly.pdbx_strand_id
1 'polypeptide(L)'
;MVFNHEIKGNTLVLKLSGDLIGEDTGSSVLETASNAIQDKVLKCIIDISALRYINSSGIGVLITILTKFRNKGGDVYLMKPSESVQKLLVITKLNAIFQIIQSEGEVL
;
A
#
# COMPACT_ATOMS: atom_id res chain seq x y z
N MET A 1 -8.05 -11.15 -4.86
CA MET A 1 -6.99 -10.70 -3.95
C MET A 1 -7.37 -11.02 -2.51
N VAL A 2 -6.38 -11.34 -1.70
CA VAL A 2 -6.56 -11.53 -0.26
C VAL A 2 -5.70 -10.48 0.44
N PHE A 3 -6.20 -9.90 1.52
CA PHE A 3 -5.38 -9.00 2.31
C PHE A 3 -5.55 -9.22 3.81
N ASN A 4 -4.48 -8.91 4.53
CA ASN A 4 -4.44 -8.89 5.98
C ASN A 4 -3.92 -7.53 6.42
N HIS A 5 -4.24 -7.14 7.64
CA HIS A 5 -3.73 -5.90 8.20
C HIS A 5 -3.46 -6.06 9.68
N GLU A 6 -2.53 -5.25 10.18
CA GLU A 6 -2.28 -5.13 11.61
C GLU A 6 -1.68 -3.75 11.88
N ILE A 7 -1.77 -3.30 13.12
CA ILE A 7 -1.17 -2.05 13.53
C ILE A 7 -0.01 -2.37 14.47
N LYS A 8 1.18 -1.89 14.09
CA LYS A 8 2.41 -2.05 14.86
C LYS A 8 2.85 -0.68 15.34
N GLY A 9 2.64 -0.39 16.61
CA GLY A 9 2.91 0.93 17.13
C GLY A 9 2.04 1.95 16.42
N ASN A 10 2.64 2.87 15.68
CA ASN A 10 1.94 3.94 14.96
C ASN A 10 1.91 3.70 13.47
N THR A 11 2.05 2.46 13.04
CA THR A 11 2.14 2.09 11.63
C THR A 11 1.11 1.02 11.28
N LEU A 12 0.33 1.26 10.24
CA LEU A 12 -0.55 0.24 9.66
C LEU A 12 0.27 -0.59 8.67
N VAL A 13 0.22 -1.91 8.84
CA VAL A 13 0.85 -2.83 7.88
C VAL A 13 -0.26 -3.55 7.13
N LEU A 14 -0.31 -3.34 5.82
CA LEU A 14 -1.22 -4.02 4.91
C LEU A 14 -0.43 -5.05 4.13
N LYS A 15 -0.91 -6.29 4.11
CA LYS A 15 -0.28 -7.34 3.32
C LYS A 15 -1.25 -7.81 2.26
N LEU A 16 -0.88 -7.63 1.00
CA LEU A 16 -1.72 -7.95 -0.15
C LEU A 16 -1.14 -9.15 -0.90
N SER A 17 -2.01 -10.03 -1.40
CA SER A 17 -1.59 -11.17 -2.19
C SER A 17 -2.53 -11.41 -3.36
N GLY A 18 -2.02 -11.97 -4.46
CA GLY A 18 -2.78 -12.24 -5.66
C GLY A 18 -2.75 -11.06 -6.62
N ASP A 19 -3.91 -10.71 -7.16
CA ASP A 19 -4.02 -9.64 -8.16
C ASP A 19 -4.80 -8.46 -7.59
N LEU A 20 -4.23 -7.27 -7.63
CA LEU A 20 -4.90 -6.05 -7.20
C LEU A 20 -5.55 -5.41 -8.42
N ILE A 21 -6.85 -5.58 -8.56
CA ILE A 21 -7.60 -5.14 -9.73
C ILE A 21 -8.66 -4.07 -9.41
N GLY A 22 -8.67 -3.55 -8.17
CA GLY A 22 -9.49 -2.39 -7.82
C GLY A 22 -10.98 -2.63 -7.65
N GLU A 23 -11.41 -3.89 -7.66
CA GLU A 23 -12.82 -4.25 -7.49
C GLU A 23 -13.22 -4.27 -6.00
N ASP A 24 -14.06 -5.21 -5.59
CA ASP A 24 -14.61 -5.27 -4.23
C ASP A 24 -13.56 -5.20 -3.12
N THR A 25 -12.44 -5.89 -3.30
CA THR A 25 -11.38 -5.93 -2.29
C THR A 25 -10.71 -4.57 -2.12
N GLY A 26 -10.64 -3.79 -3.21
CA GLY A 26 -10.11 -2.44 -3.16
C GLY A 26 -10.85 -1.55 -2.17
N SER A 27 -12.18 -1.66 -2.14
CA SER A 27 -13.01 -0.90 -1.19
C SER A 27 -12.71 -1.26 0.26
N SER A 28 -12.50 -2.55 0.54
CA SER A 28 -12.17 -3.03 1.89
C SER A 28 -10.80 -2.54 2.35
N VAL A 29 -9.83 -2.52 1.45
CA VAL A 29 -8.49 -2.01 1.75
C VAL A 29 -8.55 -0.51 2.05
N LEU A 30 -9.31 0.26 1.25
CA LEU A 30 -9.48 1.69 1.47
C LEU A 30 -10.17 1.99 2.78
N GLU A 31 -11.17 1.20 3.16
CA GLU A 31 -11.87 1.36 4.44
C GLU A 31 -10.91 1.09 5.61
N THR A 32 -10.10 0.05 5.51
CA THR A 32 -9.09 -0.25 6.53
C THR A 32 -8.11 0.91 6.71
N ALA A 33 -7.64 1.49 5.61
CA ALA A 33 -6.75 2.65 5.65
C ALA A 33 -7.42 3.86 6.29
N SER A 34 -8.68 4.13 5.94
CA SER A 34 -9.43 5.24 6.51
C SER A 34 -9.64 5.09 8.01
N ASN A 35 -9.94 3.87 8.48
CA ASN A 35 -10.10 3.60 9.89
C ASN A 35 -8.80 3.83 10.67
N ALA A 36 -7.68 3.42 10.12
CA ALA A 36 -6.37 3.63 10.74
C ALA A 36 -6.06 5.13 10.87
N ILE A 37 -6.38 5.91 9.85
CA ILE A 37 -6.19 7.37 9.88
C ILE A 37 -7.05 8.01 10.97
N GLN A 38 -8.29 7.57 11.15
CA GLN A 38 -9.15 8.04 12.22
C GLN A 38 -8.55 7.76 13.59
N ASP A 39 -7.82 6.67 13.73
CA ASP A 39 -7.11 6.31 14.96
C ASP A 39 -5.73 6.98 15.05
N LYS A 40 -5.48 7.99 14.22
CA LYS A 40 -4.24 8.80 14.22
C LYS A 40 -2.99 8.01 13.85
N VAL A 41 -3.15 6.93 13.09
CA VAL A 41 -2.02 6.22 12.50
C VAL A 41 -1.56 7.00 11.27
N LEU A 42 -0.29 7.39 11.24
CA LEU A 42 0.25 8.27 10.20
C LEU A 42 1.17 7.59 9.20
N LYS A 43 1.56 6.34 9.46
CA LYS A 43 2.41 5.59 8.54
C LYS A 43 1.70 4.34 8.09
N CYS A 44 1.90 3.99 6.82
CA CYS A 44 1.35 2.76 6.25
C CYS A 44 2.43 2.05 5.45
N ILE A 45 2.63 0.77 5.75
CA ILE A 45 3.48 -0.10 4.95
C ILE A 45 2.55 -1.04 4.19
N ILE A 46 2.66 -1.06 2.88
CA ILE A 46 1.91 -2.00 2.05
C ILE A 46 2.89 -3.07 1.57
N ASP A 47 2.77 -4.27 2.13
CA ASP A 47 3.58 -5.41 1.74
C ASP A 47 2.98 -6.00 0.46
N ILE A 48 3.68 -5.82 -0.64
CA ILE A 48 3.25 -6.29 -1.96
C ILE A 48 4.12 -7.43 -2.48
N SER A 49 4.84 -8.11 -1.59
CA SER A 49 5.72 -9.22 -1.97
C SER A 49 4.96 -10.38 -2.60
N ALA A 50 3.71 -10.58 -2.23
CA ALA A 50 2.87 -11.66 -2.75
C ALA A 50 1.89 -11.19 -3.84
N LEU A 51 1.96 -9.94 -4.28
CA LEU A 51 1.19 -9.46 -5.42
C LEU A 51 1.84 -9.92 -6.72
N ARG A 52 1.01 -10.48 -7.62
CA ARG A 52 1.45 -10.93 -8.93
C ARG A 52 1.18 -9.89 -10.01
N TYR A 53 0.10 -9.11 -9.86
CA TYR A 53 -0.36 -8.20 -10.89
C TYR A 53 -1.16 -7.04 -10.28
N ILE A 54 -1.04 -5.88 -10.91
CA ILE A 54 -1.81 -4.68 -10.54
C ILE A 54 -2.29 -4.06 -11.86
N ASN A 55 -3.60 -3.82 -11.99
CA ASN A 55 -4.12 -3.08 -13.13
C ASN A 55 -4.27 -1.59 -12.81
N SER A 56 -4.77 -0.80 -13.76
CA SER A 56 -4.91 0.65 -13.56
C SER A 56 -5.84 1.00 -12.40
N SER A 57 -6.90 0.23 -12.18
CA SER A 57 -7.80 0.43 -11.04
C SER A 57 -7.10 0.12 -9.72
N GLY A 58 -6.28 -0.92 -9.70
CA GLY A 58 -5.46 -1.27 -8.53
C GLY A 58 -4.43 -0.20 -8.21
N ILE A 59 -3.81 0.37 -9.23
CA ILE A 59 -2.91 1.52 -9.07
C ILE A 59 -3.67 2.68 -8.43
N GLY A 60 -4.91 2.93 -8.86
CA GLY A 60 -5.77 3.96 -8.28
C GLY A 60 -6.02 3.74 -6.79
N VAL A 61 -6.19 2.49 -6.36
CA VAL A 61 -6.34 2.15 -4.94
C VAL A 61 -5.08 2.55 -4.17
N LEU A 62 -3.90 2.20 -4.66
CA LEU A 62 -2.64 2.55 -4.00
C LEU A 62 -2.46 4.06 -3.91
N ILE A 63 -2.75 4.79 -4.98
CA ILE A 63 -2.64 6.25 -4.99
C ILE A 63 -3.63 6.88 -4.02
N THR A 64 -4.84 6.35 -3.92
CA THR A 64 -5.85 6.85 -2.98
C THR A 64 -5.39 6.67 -1.55
N ILE A 65 -4.80 5.52 -1.21
CA ILE A 65 -4.24 5.29 0.13
C ILE A 65 -3.14 6.31 0.43
N LEU A 66 -2.23 6.52 -0.51
CA LEU A 66 -1.14 7.48 -0.36
C LEU A 66 -1.68 8.89 -0.10
N THR A 67 -2.67 9.32 -0.89
CA THR A 67 -3.28 10.63 -0.76
C THR A 67 -3.92 10.81 0.62
N LYS A 68 -4.64 9.79 1.10
CA LYS A 68 -5.30 9.84 2.41
C LYS A 68 -4.29 10.04 3.54
N PHE A 69 -3.19 9.31 3.52
CA PHE A 69 -2.16 9.43 4.55
C PHE A 69 -1.41 10.75 4.44
N ARG A 70 -1.05 11.18 3.25
CA ARG A 70 -0.33 12.45 3.05
C ARG A 70 -1.17 13.66 3.46
N ASN A 71 -2.48 13.63 3.22
CA ASN A 71 -3.37 14.70 3.63
C ASN A 71 -3.43 14.89 5.15
N LYS A 72 -3.02 13.88 5.91
CA LYS A 72 -2.98 13.93 7.36
C LYS A 72 -1.56 14.06 7.91
N GLY A 73 -0.60 14.36 7.04
CA GLY A 73 0.79 14.53 7.45
C GLY A 73 1.56 13.22 7.56
N GLY A 74 1.00 12.14 7.04
CA GLY A 74 1.64 10.82 7.05
C GLY A 74 2.27 10.44 5.72
N ASP A 75 2.63 9.18 5.59
CA ASP A 75 3.20 8.65 4.35
C ASP A 75 2.90 7.16 4.20
N VAL A 76 3.16 6.65 2.98
CA VAL A 76 2.92 5.25 2.64
C VAL A 76 4.18 4.68 1.97
N TYR A 77 4.52 3.47 2.35
CA TYR A 77 5.69 2.76 1.84
C TYR A 77 5.24 1.46 1.17
N LEU A 78 5.84 1.13 0.02
CA LEU A 78 5.60 -0.15 -0.64
C LEU A 78 6.77 -1.07 -0.31
N MET A 79 6.47 -2.25 0.22
CA MET A 79 7.50 -3.17 0.70
C MET A 79 7.63 -4.40 -0.19
N LYS A 80 8.86 -4.69 -0.59
CA LYS A 80 9.24 -5.92 -1.30
C LYS A 80 8.44 -6.19 -2.57
N PRO A 81 8.35 -5.24 -3.52
CA PRO A 81 7.68 -5.54 -4.78
C PRO A 81 8.39 -6.69 -5.50
N SER A 82 7.62 -7.61 -6.09
CA SER A 82 8.18 -8.65 -6.94
C SER A 82 8.83 -8.01 -8.17
N GLU A 83 9.65 -8.78 -8.90
CA GLU A 83 10.32 -8.25 -10.08
C GLU A 83 9.33 -7.68 -11.11
N SER A 84 8.23 -8.39 -11.38
CA SER A 84 7.23 -7.93 -12.33
C SER A 84 6.49 -6.69 -11.85
N VAL A 85 6.17 -6.61 -10.56
CA VAL A 85 5.53 -5.43 -9.98
C VAL A 85 6.50 -4.25 -9.96
N GLN A 86 7.78 -4.50 -9.66
CA GLN A 86 8.81 -3.45 -9.69
C GLN A 86 8.90 -2.80 -11.07
N LYS A 87 8.87 -3.60 -12.14
CA LYS A 87 8.88 -3.09 -13.51
C LYS A 87 7.65 -2.21 -13.77
N LEU A 88 6.50 -2.64 -13.29
CA LEU A 88 5.26 -1.87 -13.43
C LEU A 88 5.34 -0.54 -12.70
N LEU A 89 5.92 -0.51 -11.50
CA LEU A 89 6.12 0.71 -10.74
C LEU A 89 7.01 1.71 -11.49
N VAL A 90 8.04 1.22 -12.16
CA VAL A 90 8.93 2.05 -12.97
C VAL A 90 8.21 2.61 -14.18
N ILE A 91 7.51 1.77 -14.93
CA ILE A 91 6.78 2.18 -16.14
C ILE A 91 5.72 3.22 -15.82
N THR A 92 5.01 3.08 -14.71
CA THR A 92 3.96 4.02 -14.29
C THR A 92 4.50 5.19 -13.48
N LYS A 93 5.81 5.21 -13.21
CA LYS A 93 6.49 6.23 -12.40
C LYS A 93 6.01 6.27 -10.95
N LEU A 94 5.37 5.23 -10.47
CA LEU A 94 4.93 5.14 -9.08
C LEU A 94 6.11 5.06 -8.12
N ASN A 95 7.25 4.55 -8.58
CA ASN A 95 8.47 4.53 -7.77
C ASN A 95 9.01 5.93 -7.45
N ALA A 96 8.50 6.96 -8.12
CA ALA A 96 8.87 8.35 -7.84
C ALA A 96 8.00 8.97 -6.74
N ILE A 97 6.81 8.44 -6.51
CA ILE A 97 5.87 8.99 -5.53
C ILE A 97 5.73 8.14 -4.27
N PHE A 98 6.01 6.83 -4.35
CA PHE A 98 6.06 5.95 -3.19
C PHE A 98 7.51 5.68 -2.80
N GLN A 99 7.76 5.56 -1.50
CA GLN A 99 9.04 5.06 -1.03
C GLN A 99 8.99 3.53 -1.07
N ILE A 100 10.01 2.91 -1.66
CA ILE A 100 10.11 1.47 -1.77
C ILE A 100 11.07 1.00 -0.68
N ILE A 101 10.63 0.04 0.14
CA ILE A 101 11.43 -0.51 1.23
C ILE A 101 11.52 -2.02 1.10
N GLN A 102 12.50 -2.61 1.78
CA GLN A 102 12.70 -4.06 1.77
C GLN A 102 12.33 -4.72 3.09
N SER A 103 12.20 -3.96 4.15
CA SER A 103 11.79 -4.49 5.44
C SER A 103 11.05 -3.44 6.26
N GLU A 104 10.22 -3.90 7.19
CA GLU A 104 9.48 -3.02 8.09
C GLU A 104 10.43 -2.20 8.96
N GLY A 105 11.60 -2.73 9.28
CA GLY A 105 12.59 -2.05 10.10
C GLY A 105 13.09 -0.73 9.52
N GLU A 106 12.90 -0.50 8.23
CA GLU A 106 13.27 0.77 7.61
C GLU A 106 12.31 1.90 7.99
N VAL A 107 11.13 1.57 8.51
CA VAL A 107 10.08 2.53 8.88
C VAL A 107 9.78 2.50 10.37
N LEU A 108 9.75 1.31 10.96
CA LEU A 108 9.39 1.12 12.37
C LEU A 108 10.49 1.56 13.35
#